data_873e62ae2b95e7ad0cc9fe6e2fe1caea
#
_entry.id   873e62ae2b95e7ad0cc9fe6e2fe1caea
#
_cell.length_a   1.000
_cell.length_b   1.000
_cell.length_c   1.000
_cell.angle_alpha   90.00
_cell.angle_beta   90.00
_cell.angle_gamma   90.00
#
_symmetry.space_group_name_H-M   'P 1'
#
loop_
_entity.id
_entity.type
_entity.pdbx_description
1 polymer ?
#
loop_
_entity_poly.entity_id
_entity_poly.type
_entity_poly.pdbx_seq_one_letter_code
_entity_poly.pdbx_strand_id
1 'polypeptide(L)'
;VAWYLKSQGYTANGSHPCRDWFYNRLTVNPNLGLDDYLFTDNYYEQFIAEGEDVAYDDVFFPDLEARLTEYFATNEAPLFSFNVTYQGHGPYDTDRVWGSGDYCTGDYQQTTLNALNNYFLHIENTSNWVEQFADYLDTLDEPVVLLLYGDHKPWMGNNGSMYAELGISLDTTTEEGFRNYYSTWYLIWGNQAAKDLL
;
A
#
# COMPACT_ATOMS: atom_id res chain seq x y z
N VAL A 1 -1.75 1.36 -17.95
CA VAL A 1 -0.97 0.11 -17.78
C VAL A 1 -1.89 -1.09 -18.00
N ALA A 2 -3.00 -1.25 -17.23
CA ALA A 2 -3.86 -2.43 -17.32
C ALA A 2 -4.41 -2.68 -18.74
N TRP A 3 -4.95 -1.67 -19.43
CA TRP A 3 -5.42 -1.81 -20.81
C TRP A 3 -4.34 -2.32 -21.77
N TYR A 4 -3.10 -1.85 -21.61
CA TYR A 4 -1.99 -2.33 -22.45
C TYR A 4 -1.67 -3.79 -22.15
N LEU A 5 -1.55 -4.17 -20.88
CA LEU A 5 -1.25 -5.53 -20.49
C LEU A 5 -2.36 -6.50 -20.91
N LYS A 6 -3.64 -6.10 -20.79
CA LYS A 6 -4.76 -6.89 -21.32
C LYS A 6 -4.66 -7.12 -22.82
N SER A 7 -4.19 -6.12 -23.60
CA SER A 7 -3.93 -6.31 -25.03
C SER A 7 -2.80 -7.31 -25.32
N GLN A 8 -1.98 -7.64 -24.32
CA GLN A 8 -0.93 -8.67 -24.38
C GLN A 8 -1.37 -10.01 -23.76
N GLY A 9 -2.65 -10.16 -23.43
CA GLY A 9 -3.22 -11.40 -22.90
C GLY A 9 -3.24 -11.52 -21.37
N TYR A 10 -2.91 -10.45 -20.64
CA TYR A 10 -3.00 -10.45 -19.17
C TYR A 10 -4.44 -10.35 -18.68
N THR A 11 -4.73 -11.03 -17.58
CA THR A 11 -5.84 -10.66 -16.69
C THR A 11 -5.42 -9.46 -15.83
N ALA A 12 -6.36 -8.57 -15.53
CA ALA A 12 -6.08 -7.38 -14.73
C ALA A 12 -7.07 -7.29 -13.57
N ASN A 13 -6.59 -7.46 -12.34
CA ASN A 13 -7.39 -7.35 -11.12
C ASN A 13 -6.68 -6.53 -10.03
N GLY A 14 -7.28 -6.45 -8.86
CA GLY A 14 -6.64 -5.85 -7.70
C GLY A 14 -7.56 -5.79 -6.49
N SER A 15 -7.04 -5.16 -5.43
CA SER A 15 -7.79 -4.99 -4.20
C SER A 15 -7.33 -3.78 -3.40
N HIS A 16 -8.27 -3.25 -2.61
CA HIS A 16 -7.99 -2.24 -1.60
C HIS A 16 -8.95 -2.48 -0.43
N PRO A 17 -8.46 -2.88 0.74
CA PRO A 17 -9.29 -3.22 1.89
C PRO A 17 -9.85 -1.96 2.57
N CYS A 18 -10.58 -1.15 1.82
CA CYS A 18 -11.25 0.08 2.19
C CYS A 18 -12.58 0.17 1.42
N ARG A 19 -13.46 1.09 1.81
CA ARG A 19 -14.76 1.32 1.15
C ARG A 19 -14.59 1.74 -0.33
N ASP A 20 -15.45 1.25 -1.19
CA ASP A 20 -15.40 1.40 -2.65
C ASP A 20 -15.60 2.86 -3.13
N TRP A 21 -16.34 3.65 -2.36
CA TRP A 21 -16.59 5.07 -2.63
C TRP A 21 -15.34 5.94 -2.43
N PHE A 22 -14.34 5.46 -1.69
CA PHE A 22 -13.11 6.21 -1.40
C PHE A 22 -12.34 6.45 -2.70
N TYR A 23 -12.09 7.73 -3.02
CA TYR A 23 -11.57 8.18 -4.31
C TYR A 23 -12.37 7.71 -5.54
N ASN A 24 -13.67 7.42 -5.36
CA ASN A 24 -14.55 6.94 -6.45
C ASN A 24 -13.97 5.70 -7.18
N ARG A 25 -13.29 4.82 -6.46
CA ARG A 25 -12.56 3.69 -7.05
C ARG A 25 -13.46 2.70 -7.75
N LEU A 26 -14.69 2.53 -7.27
CA LEU A 26 -15.71 1.70 -7.92
C LEU A 26 -15.93 2.09 -9.39
N THR A 27 -15.86 3.39 -9.70
CA THR A 27 -15.98 3.88 -11.09
C THR A 27 -14.62 3.96 -11.78
N VAL A 28 -13.58 4.38 -11.07
CA VAL A 28 -12.26 4.64 -11.66
C VAL A 28 -11.57 3.35 -12.10
N ASN A 29 -11.56 2.31 -11.26
CA ASN A 29 -10.80 1.09 -11.52
C ASN A 29 -11.23 0.34 -12.80
N PRO A 30 -12.53 0.13 -13.09
CA PRO A 30 -12.95 -0.44 -14.38
C PRO A 30 -12.52 0.42 -15.57
N ASN A 31 -12.56 1.76 -15.45
CA ASN A 31 -12.12 2.67 -16.50
C ASN A 31 -10.59 2.66 -16.71
N LEU A 32 -9.82 2.24 -15.70
CA LEU A 32 -8.38 1.99 -15.83
C LEU A 32 -8.06 0.62 -16.45
N GLY A 33 -9.07 -0.25 -16.61
CA GLY A 33 -8.94 -1.57 -17.23
C GLY A 33 -8.79 -2.72 -16.22
N LEU A 34 -9.09 -2.49 -14.95
CA LEU A 34 -9.14 -3.55 -13.94
C LEU A 34 -10.51 -4.24 -14.01
N ASP A 35 -10.54 -5.54 -14.25
CA ASP A 35 -11.78 -6.30 -14.47
C ASP A 35 -12.50 -6.57 -13.15
N ASP A 36 -11.75 -7.09 -12.17
CA ASP A 36 -12.24 -7.38 -10.83
C ASP A 36 -11.42 -6.60 -9.82
N TYR A 37 -12.12 -5.86 -8.96
CA TYR A 37 -11.48 -5.11 -7.89
C TYR A 37 -12.22 -5.30 -6.56
N LEU A 38 -11.49 -5.74 -5.54
CA LEU A 38 -12.03 -6.09 -4.24
C LEU A 38 -11.90 -4.92 -3.26
N PHE A 39 -12.99 -4.66 -2.57
CA PHE A 39 -13.13 -3.60 -1.57
C PHE A 39 -13.70 -4.16 -0.28
N THR A 40 -13.81 -3.35 0.76
CA THR A 40 -14.54 -3.75 1.97
C THR A 40 -15.98 -4.13 1.64
N ASP A 41 -16.67 -3.30 0.85
CA ASP A 41 -18.10 -3.46 0.56
C ASP A 41 -18.47 -4.76 -0.17
N ASN A 42 -17.59 -5.25 -1.03
CA ASN A 42 -17.87 -6.45 -1.83
C ASN A 42 -17.06 -7.68 -1.41
N TYR A 43 -16.08 -7.53 -0.50
CA TYR A 43 -15.22 -8.65 -0.15
C TYR A 43 -14.68 -8.62 1.28
N TYR A 44 -13.97 -7.56 1.74
CA TYR A 44 -13.25 -7.58 3.00
C TYR A 44 -14.14 -7.45 4.25
N GLU A 45 -15.42 -7.06 4.11
CA GLU A 45 -16.36 -6.95 5.24
C GLU A 45 -16.50 -8.27 6.03
N GLN A 46 -16.33 -9.41 5.39
CA GLN A 46 -16.37 -10.72 6.03
C GLN A 46 -15.19 -11.02 6.98
N PHE A 47 -14.10 -10.26 6.90
CA PHE A 47 -12.86 -10.47 7.65
C PHE A 47 -12.63 -9.43 8.74
N ILE A 48 -13.47 -8.41 8.86
CA ILE A 48 -13.34 -7.31 9.81
C ILE A 48 -14.50 -7.31 10.80
N ALA A 49 -14.34 -6.60 11.92
CA ALA A 49 -15.40 -6.48 12.91
C ALA A 49 -16.57 -5.63 12.40
N GLU A 50 -17.78 -5.89 12.89
CA GLU A 50 -18.95 -5.10 12.55
C GLU A 50 -18.73 -3.61 12.87
N GLY A 51 -18.94 -2.77 11.86
CA GLY A 51 -18.76 -1.31 11.94
C GLY A 51 -17.36 -0.81 11.59
N GLU A 52 -16.42 -1.70 11.32
CA GLU A 52 -15.13 -1.33 10.74
C GLU A 52 -15.26 -1.07 9.24
N ASP A 53 -14.43 -0.16 8.74
CA ASP A 53 -14.45 0.25 7.33
C ASP A 53 -13.26 -0.30 6.52
N VAL A 54 -12.24 -0.80 7.21
CA VAL A 54 -10.98 -1.19 6.58
C VAL A 54 -10.44 -2.49 7.16
N ALA A 55 -9.72 -3.27 6.35
CA ALA A 55 -8.86 -4.34 6.83
C ALA A 55 -7.39 -3.90 6.79
N TYR A 56 -6.61 -4.38 7.74
CA TYR A 56 -5.18 -4.10 7.85
C TYR A 56 -4.34 -5.19 7.20
N ASP A 57 -3.04 -5.03 7.23
CA ASP A 57 -2.09 -5.87 6.50
C ASP A 57 -2.09 -7.33 6.98
N ASP A 58 -2.46 -7.60 8.24
CA ASP A 58 -2.62 -8.95 8.81
C ASP A 58 -3.79 -9.76 8.18
N VAL A 59 -4.77 -9.07 7.61
CA VAL A 59 -5.83 -9.67 6.80
C VAL A 59 -5.46 -9.63 5.31
N PHE A 60 -4.94 -8.48 4.86
CA PHE A 60 -4.71 -8.21 3.45
C PHE A 60 -3.67 -9.13 2.80
N PHE A 61 -2.48 -9.29 3.38
CA PHE A 61 -1.41 -10.07 2.77
C PHE A 61 -1.72 -11.57 2.73
N PRO A 62 -2.18 -12.22 3.81
CA PRO A 62 -2.58 -13.63 3.74
C PRO A 62 -3.71 -13.91 2.74
N ASP A 63 -4.66 -13.01 2.62
CA ASP A 63 -5.72 -13.10 1.61
C ASP A 63 -5.16 -12.96 0.18
N LEU A 64 -4.26 -12.01 -0.05
CA LEU A 64 -3.62 -11.82 -1.35
C LEU A 64 -2.83 -13.06 -1.77
N GLU A 65 -2.08 -13.67 -0.85
CA GLU A 65 -1.36 -14.93 -1.08
C GLU A 65 -2.31 -16.06 -1.49
N ALA A 66 -3.41 -16.21 -0.75
CA ALA A 66 -4.42 -17.25 -1.04
C ALA A 66 -5.03 -17.06 -2.44
N ARG A 67 -5.39 -15.83 -2.80
CA ARG A 67 -5.95 -15.49 -4.11
C ARG A 67 -4.95 -15.69 -5.26
N LEU A 68 -3.68 -15.37 -5.06
CA LEU A 68 -2.63 -15.62 -6.05
C LEU A 68 -2.41 -17.13 -6.23
N THR A 69 -2.36 -17.90 -5.13
CA THR A 69 -2.25 -19.36 -5.17
C THR A 69 -3.41 -19.98 -5.97
N GLU A 70 -4.64 -19.56 -5.70
CA GLU A 70 -5.81 -20.04 -6.44
C GLU A 70 -5.76 -19.63 -7.92
N TYR A 71 -5.35 -18.39 -8.20
CA TYR A 71 -5.25 -17.89 -9.57
C TYR A 71 -4.29 -18.74 -10.39
N PHE A 72 -3.06 -18.95 -9.93
CA PHE A 72 -2.05 -19.71 -10.67
C PHE A 72 -2.36 -21.20 -10.75
N ALA A 73 -3.13 -21.75 -9.81
CA ALA A 73 -3.60 -23.14 -9.88
C ALA A 73 -4.71 -23.36 -10.94
N THR A 74 -5.42 -22.32 -11.34
CA THR A 74 -6.63 -22.43 -12.17
C THR A 74 -6.57 -21.66 -13.49
N ASN A 75 -5.58 -20.81 -13.68
CA ASN A 75 -5.45 -19.94 -14.86
C ASN A 75 -4.06 -20.04 -15.49
N GLU A 76 -4.03 -20.03 -16.81
CA GLU A 76 -2.78 -20.02 -17.59
C GLU A 76 -2.40 -18.57 -18.06
N ALA A 77 -3.34 -17.62 -17.98
CA ALA A 77 -3.09 -16.25 -18.41
C ALA A 77 -2.20 -15.52 -17.41
N PRO A 78 -1.24 -14.71 -17.85
CA PRO A 78 -0.45 -13.88 -16.96
C PRO A 78 -1.33 -12.85 -16.25
N LEU A 79 -0.97 -12.49 -15.02
CA LEU A 79 -1.75 -11.61 -14.15
C LEU A 79 -1.06 -10.26 -13.97
N PHE A 80 -1.83 -9.18 -14.11
CA PHE A 80 -1.52 -7.86 -13.55
C PHE A 80 -2.41 -7.61 -12.34
N SER A 81 -1.84 -7.60 -11.15
CA SER A 81 -2.57 -7.37 -9.91
C SER A 81 -2.16 -6.03 -9.29
N PHE A 82 -3.12 -5.10 -9.20
CA PHE A 82 -2.91 -3.76 -8.62
C PHE A 82 -3.57 -3.68 -7.25
N ASN A 83 -2.77 -3.70 -6.20
CA ASN A 83 -3.22 -3.79 -4.83
C ASN A 83 -2.77 -2.58 -4.02
N VAL A 84 -3.63 -2.08 -3.13
CA VAL A 84 -3.37 -0.94 -2.27
C VAL A 84 -3.62 -1.34 -0.83
N THR A 85 -2.63 -1.21 0.05
CA THR A 85 -2.76 -1.46 1.48
C THR A 85 -3.43 -0.27 2.19
N TYR A 86 -3.85 -0.45 3.45
CA TYR A 86 -4.41 0.64 4.25
C TYR A 86 -3.60 0.93 5.52
N GLN A 87 -2.78 0.01 5.98
CA GLN A 87 -2.07 0.03 7.28
C GLN A 87 -1.38 1.36 7.62
N GLY A 88 -0.72 1.95 6.64
CA GLY A 88 0.04 3.20 6.84
C GLY A 88 -0.76 4.48 6.64
N HIS A 89 -2.07 4.42 6.40
CA HIS A 89 -2.88 5.61 6.11
C HIS A 89 -3.21 6.40 7.39
N GLY A 90 -2.98 7.73 7.35
CA GLY A 90 -3.37 8.64 8.45
C GLY A 90 -4.88 8.95 8.48
N PRO A 91 -5.34 9.75 9.43
CA PRO A 91 -4.53 10.49 10.41
C PRO A 91 -3.99 9.60 11.55
N TYR A 92 -2.80 9.95 12.05
CA TYR A 92 -2.19 9.22 13.18
C TYR A 92 -2.61 9.83 14.51
N ASP A 93 -2.69 8.99 15.56
CA ASP A 93 -2.98 9.45 16.91
C ASP A 93 -1.88 10.42 17.39
N THR A 94 -2.29 11.60 17.83
CA THR A 94 -1.41 12.66 18.33
C THR A 94 -1.33 12.70 19.84
N ASP A 95 -2.21 11.99 20.55
CA ASP A 95 -2.31 12.02 21.98
C ASP A 95 -1.43 10.94 22.65
N ARG A 96 -1.19 9.84 21.93
CA ARG A 96 -0.39 8.70 22.42
C ARG A 96 0.29 7.94 21.28
N VAL A 97 1.32 7.17 21.65
CA VAL A 97 1.94 6.15 20.79
C VAL A 97 1.32 4.79 21.09
N TRP A 98 0.94 4.04 20.06
CA TRP A 98 0.27 2.74 20.18
C TRP A 98 1.24 1.56 20.36
N GLY A 99 2.48 1.71 19.99
CA GLY A 99 3.52 0.70 20.12
C GLY A 99 4.44 0.92 21.32
N SER A 100 5.43 0.07 21.45
CA SER A 100 6.50 0.15 22.47
C SER A 100 7.78 0.81 21.92
N GLY A 101 7.80 1.21 20.66
CA GLY A 101 9.00 1.74 20.01
C GLY A 101 9.05 3.27 20.00
N ASP A 102 10.23 3.81 20.29
CA ASP A 102 10.56 5.20 20.05
C ASP A 102 11.38 5.29 18.76
N TYR A 103 10.69 5.36 17.60
CA TYR A 103 11.33 5.50 16.30
C TYR A 103 11.92 6.89 16.11
N CYS A 104 11.23 7.90 16.66
CA CYS A 104 11.62 9.30 16.56
C CYS A 104 11.68 9.93 17.94
N THR A 105 12.79 10.63 18.20
CA THR A 105 13.02 11.44 19.40
C THR A 105 13.58 12.79 18.98
N GLY A 106 13.48 13.80 19.82
CA GLY A 106 14.05 15.13 19.56
C GLY A 106 13.26 16.23 20.23
N ASP A 107 13.67 17.48 19.95
CA ASP A 107 13.02 18.68 20.47
C ASP A 107 11.89 19.12 19.54
N TYR A 108 10.83 18.33 19.51
CA TYR A 108 9.61 18.55 18.75
C TYR A 108 8.39 18.55 19.67
N GLN A 109 7.27 19.07 19.19
CA GLN A 109 6.01 18.98 19.93
C GLN A 109 5.64 17.49 20.14
N GLN A 110 5.10 17.19 21.32
CA GLN A 110 4.73 15.81 21.67
C GLN A 110 3.72 15.22 20.68
N THR A 111 2.80 16.03 20.15
CA THR A 111 1.83 15.61 19.12
C THR A 111 2.51 15.18 17.83
N THR A 112 3.57 15.89 17.44
CA THR A 112 4.39 15.54 16.25
C THR A 112 5.17 14.25 16.48
N LEU A 113 5.79 14.09 17.66
CA LEU A 113 6.49 12.85 18.02
C LEU A 113 5.53 11.65 18.07
N ASN A 114 4.34 11.82 18.64
CA ASN A 114 3.35 10.76 18.68
C ASN A 114 2.90 10.34 17.27
N ALA A 115 2.57 11.31 16.42
CA ALA A 115 2.18 11.03 15.02
C ALA A 115 3.29 10.31 14.25
N LEU A 116 4.55 10.76 14.38
CA LEU A 116 5.70 10.13 13.72
C LEU A 116 5.93 8.70 14.21
N ASN A 117 5.90 8.48 15.52
CA ASN A 117 6.13 7.15 16.08
C ASN A 117 5.00 6.18 15.68
N ASN A 118 3.75 6.62 15.62
CA ASN A 118 2.64 5.83 15.12
C ASN A 118 2.79 5.54 13.61
N TYR A 119 3.18 6.53 12.80
CA TYR A 119 3.48 6.31 11.39
C TYR A 119 4.57 5.25 11.20
N PHE A 120 5.70 5.35 11.88
CA PHE A 120 6.79 4.39 11.75
C PHE A 120 6.43 3.00 12.27
N LEU A 121 5.59 2.89 13.29
CA LEU A 121 5.03 1.61 13.74
C LEU A 121 4.24 0.94 12.60
N HIS A 122 3.40 1.68 11.88
CA HIS A 122 2.67 1.16 10.74
C HIS A 122 3.60 0.75 9.59
N ILE A 123 4.64 1.54 9.32
CA ILE A 123 5.64 1.21 8.29
C ILE A 123 6.41 -0.06 8.65
N GLU A 124 6.81 -0.25 9.91
CA GLU A 124 7.45 -1.48 10.37
C GLU A 124 6.52 -2.69 10.16
N ASN A 125 5.27 -2.58 10.57
CA ASN A 125 4.27 -3.64 10.37
C ASN A 125 4.12 -3.99 8.89
N THR A 126 3.93 -3.01 8.02
CA THR A 126 3.83 -3.23 6.57
C THR A 126 5.12 -3.83 6.01
N SER A 127 6.29 -3.38 6.46
CA SER A 127 7.58 -3.92 6.01
C SER A 127 7.72 -5.41 6.34
N ASN A 128 7.31 -5.82 7.54
CA ASN A 128 7.33 -7.22 7.95
C ASN A 128 6.38 -8.09 7.10
N TRP A 129 5.21 -7.56 6.75
CA TRP A 129 4.28 -8.25 5.84
C TRP A 129 4.80 -8.32 4.41
N VAL A 130 5.43 -7.26 3.92
CA VAL A 130 6.05 -7.23 2.58
C VAL A 130 7.20 -8.25 2.49
N GLU A 131 8.01 -8.40 3.55
CA GLU A 131 9.07 -9.42 3.60
C GLU A 131 8.47 -10.83 3.51
N GLN A 132 7.46 -11.15 4.33
CA GLN A 132 6.78 -12.44 4.28
C GLN A 132 6.12 -12.70 2.92
N PHE A 133 5.51 -11.67 2.34
CA PHE A 133 4.91 -11.77 1.00
C PHE A 133 5.97 -12.02 -0.08
N ALA A 134 7.14 -11.38 0.00
CA ALA A 134 8.24 -11.65 -0.92
C ALA A 134 8.76 -13.09 -0.78
N ASP A 135 8.86 -13.60 0.45
CA ASP A 135 9.21 -15.01 0.71
C ASP A 135 8.18 -15.97 0.09
N TYR A 136 6.88 -15.66 0.22
CA TYR A 136 5.83 -16.43 -0.45
C TYR A 136 6.00 -16.38 -1.99
N LEU A 137 6.19 -15.20 -2.57
CA LEU A 137 6.36 -15.04 -4.03
C LEU A 137 7.60 -15.80 -4.55
N ASP A 138 8.64 -15.97 -3.74
CA ASP A 138 9.83 -16.76 -4.08
C ASP A 138 9.56 -18.27 -4.11
N THR A 139 8.45 -18.73 -3.53
CA THR A 139 8.01 -20.14 -3.62
C THR A 139 7.28 -20.48 -4.92
N LEU A 140 6.87 -19.47 -5.70
CA LEU A 140 6.12 -19.67 -6.94
C LEU A 140 7.06 -20.04 -8.10
N ASP A 141 6.61 -20.99 -8.92
CA ASP A 141 7.30 -21.35 -10.15
C ASP A 141 7.11 -20.32 -11.27
N GLU A 142 6.04 -19.51 -11.20
CA GLU A 142 5.75 -18.44 -12.14
C GLU A 142 6.70 -17.25 -11.96
N PRO A 143 7.17 -16.64 -13.06
CA PRO A 143 7.94 -15.41 -12.99
C PRO A 143 7.12 -14.26 -12.42
N VAL A 144 7.49 -13.74 -11.26
CA VAL A 144 6.79 -12.64 -10.58
C VAL A 144 7.69 -11.43 -10.43
N VAL A 145 7.17 -10.26 -10.80
CA VAL A 145 7.78 -8.96 -10.52
C VAL A 145 6.86 -8.16 -9.60
N LEU A 146 7.37 -7.79 -8.43
CA LEU A 146 6.72 -6.93 -7.46
C LEU A 146 7.23 -5.50 -7.62
N LEU A 147 6.33 -4.56 -7.89
CA LEU A 147 6.57 -3.12 -7.80
C LEU A 147 5.84 -2.58 -6.57
N LEU A 148 6.59 -2.18 -5.56
CA LEU A 148 6.09 -1.53 -4.34
C LEU A 148 6.41 -0.05 -4.38
N TYR A 149 5.43 0.82 -4.09
CA TYR A 149 5.65 2.26 -4.02
C TYR A 149 4.64 2.94 -3.09
N GLY A 150 5.03 4.09 -2.52
CA GLY A 150 4.08 4.95 -1.84
C GLY A 150 3.29 5.77 -2.86
N ASP A 151 1.98 5.84 -2.72
CA ASP A 151 1.10 6.59 -3.61
C ASP A 151 1.12 8.10 -3.34
N HIS A 152 1.34 8.52 -2.09
CA HIS A 152 1.49 9.91 -1.67
C HIS A 152 2.25 10.02 -0.34
N LYS A 153 2.54 11.26 0.08
CA LYS A 153 3.11 11.54 1.40
C LYS A 153 2.12 11.24 2.52
N PRO A 154 2.57 10.74 3.68
CA PRO A 154 1.71 10.51 4.84
C PRO A 154 1.12 11.83 5.36
N TRP A 155 -0.05 11.74 5.99
CA TRP A 155 -0.63 12.89 6.69
C TRP A 155 0.26 13.26 7.89
N MET A 156 0.70 14.52 7.96
CA MET A 156 1.52 15.04 9.05
C MET A 156 0.99 16.39 9.49
N GLY A 157 -0.19 16.35 10.13
CA GLY A 157 -0.88 17.54 10.63
C GLY A 157 -1.65 18.33 9.58
N ASN A 158 -2.52 19.19 10.03
CA ASN A 158 -3.30 20.05 9.15
C ASN A 158 -2.38 20.98 8.33
N ASN A 159 -2.60 21.02 7.02
CA ASN A 159 -1.77 21.78 6.07
C ASN A 159 -0.26 21.43 6.14
N GLY A 160 0.07 20.21 6.58
CA GLY A 160 1.47 19.79 6.68
C GLY A 160 2.27 20.46 7.80
N SER A 161 1.60 20.91 8.88
CA SER A 161 2.24 21.64 9.97
C SER A 161 3.40 20.92 10.62
N MET A 162 3.31 19.58 10.73
CA MET A 162 4.38 18.76 11.28
C MET A 162 5.59 18.64 10.33
N TYR A 163 5.37 18.68 9.00
CA TYR A 163 6.49 18.78 8.04
C TYR A 163 7.27 20.08 8.23
N ALA A 164 6.55 21.19 8.44
CA ALA A 164 7.21 22.48 8.68
C ALA A 164 8.03 22.46 9.99
N GLU A 165 7.54 21.83 11.05
CA GLU A 165 8.27 21.65 12.31
C GLU A 165 9.54 20.77 12.11
N LEU A 166 9.47 19.77 11.24
CA LEU A 166 10.61 18.93 10.86
C LEU A 166 11.59 19.64 9.90
N GLY A 167 11.32 20.88 9.50
CA GLY A 167 12.14 21.60 8.55
C GLY A 167 11.98 21.14 7.09
N ILE A 168 10.93 20.40 6.78
CA ILE A 168 10.64 19.87 5.44
C ILE A 168 9.68 20.82 4.73
N SER A 169 10.16 21.53 3.72
CA SER A 169 9.32 22.39 2.89
C SER A 169 8.44 21.56 1.96
N LEU A 170 7.14 21.89 1.91
CA LEU A 170 6.19 21.38 0.93
C LEU A 170 5.73 22.49 -0.05
N ASP A 171 6.45 23.60 -0.13
CA ASP A 171 6.15 24.71 -1.05
C ASP A 171 6.44 24.30 -2.50
N THR A 172 5.39 23.94 -3.22
CA THR A 172 5.47 23.47 -4.61
C THR A 172 5.92 24.53 -5.61
N THR A 173 6.10 25.79 -5.19
CA THR A 173 6.70 26.85 -6.02
C THR A 173 8.23 26.77 -6.07
N THR A 174 8.83 26.00 -5.18
CA THR A 174 10.29 25.71 -5.15
C THR A 174 10.57 24.30 -5.66
N GLU A 175 11.76 24.06 -6.21
CA GLU A 175 12.17 22.74 -6.65
C GLU A 175 12.24 21.73 -5.48
N GLU A 176 12.77 22.15 -4.36
CA GLU A 176 12.85 21.32 -3.16
C GLU A 176 11.45 20.93 -2.65
N GLY A 177 10.59 21.91 -2.44
CA GLY A 177 9.24 21.66 -1.95
C GLY A 177 8.39 20.87 -2.93
N PHE A 178 8.55 21.08 -4.25
CA PHE A 178 7.90 20.27 -5.27
C PHE A 178 8.35 18.80 -5.18
N ARG A 179 9.65 18.54 -5.06
CA ARG A 179 10.17 17.18 -4.88
C ARG A 179 9.66 16.57 -3.58
N ASN A 180 9.74 17.29 -2.47
CA ASN A 180 9.25 16.82 -1.17
C ASN A 180 7.75 16.48 -1.22
N TYR A 181 6.95 17.22 -1.96
CA TYR A 181 5.51 17.00 -2.06
C TYR A 181 5.15 15.81 -2.96
N TYR A 182 5.77 15.69 -4.15
CA TYR A 182 5.36 14.75 -5.19
C TYR A 182 6.21 13.48 -5.31
N SER A 183 7.37 13.40 -4.65
CA SER A 183 8.22 12.22 -4.76
C SER A 183 7.93 11.20 -3.66
N THR A 184 7.83 9.94 -4.04
CA THR A 184 7.79 8.79 -3.15
C THR A 184 8.87 7.79 -3.54
N TRP A 185 9.22 6.89 -2.64
CA TRP A 185 10.14 5.80 -2.92
C TRP A 185 9.41 4.65 -3.60
N TYR A 186 10.14 3.90 -4.41
CA TYR A 186 9.67 2.65 -4.97
C TYR A 186 10.74 1.57 -4.85
N LEU A 187 10.30 0.32 -4.83
CA LEU A 187 11.12 -0.89 -4.88
C LEU A 187 10.62 -1.76 -6.03
N ILE A 188 11.57 -2.28 -6.83
CA ILE A 188 11.28 -3.35 -7.80
C ILE A 188 12.01 -4.59 -7.32
N TRP A 189 11.27 -5.68 -7.18
CA TRP A 189 11.79 -6.98 -6.77
C TRP A 189 11.25 -8.05 -7.72
N GLY A 190 12.01 -9.10 -7.93
CA GLY A 190 11.59 -10.26 -8.73
C GLY A 190 11.98 -11.55 -8.02
N ASN A 191 11.12 -12.57 -8.10
CA ASN A 191 11.47 -13.91 -7.65
C ASN A 191 12.55 -14.54 -8.54
N GLN A 192 13.07 -15.74 -8.15
CA GLN A 192 14.13 -16.39 -8.90
C GLN A 192 13.68 -16.71 -10.33
N ALA A 193 12.45 -17.16 -10.52
CA ALA A 193 11.91 -17.46 -11.85
C ALA A 193 11.91 -16.23 -12.79
N ALA A 194 11.60 -15.05 -12.26
CA ALA A 194 11.68 -13.80 -13.03
C ALA A 194 13.14 -13.41 -13.35
N LYS A 195 14.06 -13.60 -12.42
CA LYS A 195 15.50 -13.31 -12.62
C LYS A 195 16.13 -14.22 -13.68
N ASP A 196 15.68 -15.46 -13.78
CA ASP A 196 16.19 -16.43 -14.75
C ASP A 196 15.76 -16.13 -16.21
N LEU A 197 14.83 -15.17 -16.40
CA LEU A 197 14.43 -14.69 -17.72
C LEU A 197 15.28 -13.52 -18.24
N LEU A 198 16.15 -12.94 -17.41
CA LEU A 198 17.02 -11.80 -17.76
C LEU A 198 18.39 -12.29 -18.22
#